data_e5bed39a76beed7f26648fed09e9d054
#
_entry.id   e5bed39a76beed7f26648fed09e9d054
#
_cell.length_a   1.000
_cell.length_b   1.000
_cell.length_c   1.000
_cell.angle_alpha   90.00
_cell.angle_beta   90.00
_cell.angle_gamma   90.00
#
_symmetry.space_group_name_H-M   'P 1'
#
loop_
_entity.id
_entity.type
_entity.pdbx_description
1 polymer ?
#
loop_
_entity_poly.entity_id
_entity_poly.type
_entity_poly.pdbx_seq_one_letter_code
_entity_poly.pdbx_strand_id
1 'polypeptide(L)'
;AMMWHSTGNLTTVKKNANFDFGVAMLPAGKRRGTPTGGGNFYMFKDTTAEERAASMKLIKFMTAPENSAKWSVATGYMGVSPDAYETDTLKSYVSDFPPAAVARDQLAYATAEFSTYQTSRVKKGLNDAIQAALVGSKSPKEALSEAQAAAERILKPYR
;
A
#
# COMPACT_ATOMS: atom_id res chain seq x y z
N ALA A 1 -4.67 -16.62 15.49
CA ALA A 1 -3.61 -16.32 14.49
C ALA A 1 -3.77 -14.90 14.00
N MET A 2 -2.69 -14.26 13.57
CA MET A 2 -2.69 -12.91 13.00
C MET A 2 -1.98 -12.91 11.64
N MET A 3 -2.40 -12.03 10.74
CA MET A 3 -1.82 -11.88 9.42
C MET A 3 -1.64 -10.38 9.13
N TRP A 4 -0.47 -10.00 8.61
CA TRP A 4 -0.28 -8.69 7.98
C TRP A 4 -0.43 -8.83 6.48
N HIS A 5 -1.27 -7.99 5.92
CA HIS A 5 -1.53 -8.03 4.48
C HIS A 5 -1.90 -6.66 3.95
N SER A 6 -1.81 -6.50 2.63
CA SER A 6 -2.35 -5.33 1.93
C SER A 6 -3.87 -5.23 2.14
N THR A 7 -4.37 -4.03 2.31
CA THR A 7 -5.82 -3.75 2.38
C THR A 7 -6.56 -4.25 1.14
N GLY A 8 -5.91 -4.26 -0.03
CA GLY A 8 -6.47 -4.79 -1.28
C GLY A 8 -6.82 -6.29 -1.27
N ASN A 9 -6.49 -7.01 -0.19
CA ASN A 9 -6.89 -8.40 -0.01
C ASN A 9 -8.13 -8.56 0.90
N LEU A 10 -8.63 -7.50 1.48
CA LEU A 10 -9.68 -7.56 2.50
C LEU A 10 -10.96 -8.21 1.97
N THR A 11 -11.39 -7.83 0.78
CA THR A 11 -12.59 -8.42 0.15
C THR A 11 -12.40 -9.90 -0.17
N THR A 12 -11.19 -10.32 -0.57
CA THR A 12 -10.87 -11.74 -0.78
C THR A 12 -10.94 -12.51 0.54
N VAL A 13 -10.39 -11.97 1.61
CA VAL A 13 -10.49 -12.58 2.95
C VAL A 13 -11.96 -12.67 3.38
N LYS A 14 -12.72 -11.59 3.26
CA LYS A 14 -14.15 -11.56 3.61
C LYS A 14 -14.95 -12.65 2.87
N LYS A 15 -14.64 -12.89 1.60
CA LYS A 15 -15.36 -13.88 0.78
C LYS A 15 -14.97 -15.34 1.06
N ASN A 16 -13.73 -15.58 1.49
CA ASN A 16 -13.19 -16.94 1.56
C ASN A 16 -12.97 -17.44 3.01
N ALA A 17 -12.96 -16.54 4.00
CA ALA A 17 -12.85 -16.97 5.39
C ALA A 17 -14.15 -17.69 5.80
N ASN A 18 -14.00 -18.90 6.32
CA ASN A 18 -15.08 -19.71 6.91
C ASN A 18 -15.08 -19.64 8.45
N PHE A 19 -14.52 -18.57 8.99
CA PHE A 19 -14.40 -18.28 10.43
C PHE A 19 -14.54 -16.78 10.64
N ASP A 20 -14.92 -16.37 11.85
CA ASP A 20 -14.99 -14.97 12.24
C ASP A 20 -13.60 -14.36 12.31
N PHE A 21 -13.43 -13.17 11.72
CA PHE A 21 -12.19 -12.42 11.77
C PHE A 21 -12.45 -10.93 12.03
N GLY A 22 -11.46 -10.28 12.60
CA GLY A 22 -11.43 -8.83 12.77
C GLY A 22 -10.27 -8.19 12.02
N VAL A 23 -10.36 -6.89 11.86
CA VAL A 23 -9.28 -6.06 11.33
C VAL A 23 -8.89 -5.04 12.38
N ALA A 24 -7.60 -4.82 12.57
CA ALA A 24 -7.09 -3.84 13.52
C ALA A 24 -6.01 -3.00 12.86
N MET A 25 -5.82 -1.80 13.38
CA MET A 25 -4.68 -0.97 13.02
C MET A 25 -3.37 -1.70 13.35
N LEU A 26 -2.30 -1.42 12.61
CA LEU A 26 -0.98 -1.92 12.93
C LEU A 26 -0.60 -1.57 14.38
N PRO A 27 0.03 -2.49 15.11
CA PRO A 27 0.42 -2.26 16.49
C PRO A 27 1.44 -1.11 16.59
N ALA A 28 1.35 -0.36 17.67
CA ALA A 28 2.31 0.70 17.97
C ALA A 28 3.52 0.14 18.73
N GLY A 29 4.72 0.61 18.34
CA GLY A 29 5.90 0.54 19.19
C GLY A 29 6.04 1.83 20.00
N LYS A 30 7.14 2.58 19.81
CA LYS A 30 7.29 3.93 20.40
C LYS A 30 6.28 4.94 19.83
N ARG A 31 5.84 4.72 18.61
CA ARG A 31 4.80 5.51 17.94
C ARG A 31 3.97 4.59 17.04
N ARG A 32 2.77 5.02 16.72
CA ARG A 32 1.96 4.38 15.66
C ARG A 32 2.47 4.83 14.30
N GLY A 33 2.40 3.96 13.31
CA GLY A 33 2.76 4.29 11.93
C GLY A 33 2.28 3.22 10.97
N THR A 34 2.07 3.59 9.73
CA THR A 34 1.79 2.68 8.63
C THR A 34 2.42 3.22 7.34
N PRO A 35 3.12 2.42 6.57
CA PRO A 35 3.53 2.84 5.24
C PRO A 35 2.30 2.90 4.34
N THR A 36 2.24 3.93 3.49
CA THR A 36 1.26 3.99 2.40
C THR A 36 1.95 3.60 1.10
N GLY A 37 1.36 2.64 0.42
CA GLY A 37 1.75 2.23 -0.92
C GLY A 37 0.52 2.21 -1.82
N GLY A 38 0.65 1.75 -3.06
CA GLY A 38 -0.46 1.58 -3.97
C GLY A 38 -0.05 1.70 -5.42
N GLY A 39 -1.04 1.57 -6.31
CA GLY A 39 -0.89 1.86 -7.73
C GLY A 39 -1.13 3.33 -8.03
N ASN A 40 -0.32 3.91 -8.88
CA ASN A 40 -0.47 5.28 -9.34
C ASN A 40 -0.68 5.32 -10.85
N PHE A 41 -1.43 6.30 -11.33
CA PHE A 41 -1.48 6.61 -12.75
C PHE A 41 -0.33 7.54 -13.13
N TYR A 42 0.34 7.23 -14.23
CA TYR A 42 1.41 8.07 -14.77
C TYR A 42 1.08 8.48 -16.19
N MET A 43 1.26 9.76 -16.51
CA MET A 43 1.29 10.24 -17.89
C MET A 43 2.76 10.39 -18.32
N PHE A 44 3.10 9.78 -19.45
CA PHE A 44 4.44 9.88 -19.98
C PHE A 44 4.67 11.26 -20.63
N LYS A 45 5.91 11.71 -20.60
CA LYS A 45 6.31 13.04 -21.06
C LYS A 45 6.03 13.25 -22.56
N ASP A 46 6.28 12.22 -23.36
CA ASP A 46 6.27 12.31 -24.83
C ASP A 46 4.92 11.86 -25.42
N THR A 47 3.80 12.26 -24.79
CA THR A 47 2.44 12.04 -25.27
C THR A 47 1.93 13.26 -26.02
N THR A 48 1.08 13.04 -27.02
CA THR A 48 0.36 14.11 -27.74
C THR A 48 -0.63 14.83 -26.82
N ALA A 49 -1.11 16.00 -27.25
CA ALA A 49 -2.15 16.72 -26.51
C ALA A 49 -3.45 15.93 -26.38
N GLU A 50 -3.81 15.19 -27.42
CA GLU A 50 -5.02 14.34 -27.45
C GLU A 50 -4.91 13.14 -26.52
N GLU A 51 -3.78 12.43 -26.53
CA GLU A 51 -3.49 11.32 -25.61
C GLU A 51 -3.48 11.79 -24.17
N ARG A 52 -2.94 12.98 -23.91
CA ARG A 52 -2.94 13.61 -22.59
C ARG A 52 -4.35 13.93 -22.09
N ALA A 53 -5.18 14.49 -22.99
CA ALA A 53 -6.57 14.78 -22.67
C ALA A 53 -7.38 13.51 -22.41
N ALA A 54 -7.18 12.46 -23.21
CA ALA A 54 -7.81 11.17 -23.03
C ALA A 54 -7.35 10.50 -21.69
N SER A 55 -6.06 10.50 -21.42
CA SER A 55 -5.50 9.98 -20.17
C SER A 55 -6.07 10.72 -18.95
N MET A 56 -6.20 12.04 -19.01
CA MET A 56 -6.79 12.81 -17.92
C MET A 56 -8.28 12.50 -17.73
N LYS A 57 -9.02 12.28 -18.82
CA LYS A 57 -10.42 11.79 -18.74
C LYS A 57 -10.51 10.45 -18.01
N LEU A 58 -9.63 9.50 -18.35
CA LEU A 58 -9.58 8.20 -17.71
C LEU A 58 -9.24 8.33 -16.21
N ILE A 59 -8.21 9.09 -15.87
CA ILE A 59 -7.82 9.31 -14.47
C ILE A 59 -8.98 9.89 -13.67
N LYS A 60 -9.62 10.96 -14.19
CA LYS A 60 -10.78 11.58 -13.54
C LYS A 60 -11.95 10.61 -13.36
N PHE A 61 -12.21 9.77 -14.35
CA PHE A 61 -13.24 8.74 -14.26
C PHE A 61 -12.91 7.71 -13.17
N MET A 62 -11.69 7.17 -13.19
CA MET A 62 -11.26 6.14 -12.23
C MET A 62 -11.21 6.66 -10.78
N THR A 63 -10.87 7.95 -10.60
CA THR A 63 -10.77 8.58 -9.27
C THR A 63 -12.03 9.29 -8.82
N ALA A 64 -13.09 9.30 -9.65
CA ALA A 64 -14.39 9.85 -9.25
C ALA A 64 -14.93 9.11 -7.99
N PRO A 65 -15.59 9.82 -7.06
CA PRO A 65 -16.02 9.26 -5.77
C PRO A 65 -16.75 7.92 -5.90
N GLU A 66 -17.74 7.83 -6.77
CA GLU A 66 -18.52 6.59 -6.97
C GLU A 66 -17.68 5.43 -7.53
N ASN A 67 -16.78 5.70 -8.48
CA ASN A 67 -15.93 4.66 -9.04
C ASN A 67 -14.87 4.21 -8.03
N SER A 68 -14.32 5.14 -7.26
CA SER A 68 -13.43 4.86 -6.14
C SER A 68 -14.11 4.02 -5.06
N ALA A 69 -15.37 4.34 -4.72
CA ALA A 69 -16.18 3.57 -3.77
C ALA A 69 -16.42 2.13 -4.27
N LYS A 70 -16.82 1.96 -5.53
CA LYS A 70 -17.00 0.64 -6.15
C LYS A 70 -15.72 -0.19 -6.14
N TRP A 71 -14.58 0.44 -6.45
CA TRP A 71 -13.29 -0.20 -6.40
C TRP A 71 -12.93 -0.64 -4.96
N SER A 72 -13.19 0.22 -3.98
CA SER A 72 -13.01 -0.09 -2.56
C SER A 72 -13.79 -1.33 -2.13
N VAL A 73 -15.07 -1.40 -2.45
CA VAL A 73 -15.94 -2.55 -2.15
C VAL A 73 -15.45 -3.82 -2.86
N ALA A 74 -15.05 -3.71 -4.12
CA ALA A 74 -14.61 -4.86 -4.92
C ALA A 74 -13.29 -5.47 -4.44
N THR A 75 -12.38 -4.67 -3.90
CA THR A 75 -11.02 -5.08 -3.57
C THR A 75 -10.70 -5.07 -2.08
N GLY A 76 -11.21 -4.07 -1.36
CA GLY A 76 -10.83 -3.75 0.02
C GLY A 76 -9.80 -2.63 0.11
N TYR A 77 -9.32 -2.09 -1.02
CA TYR A 77 -8.53 -0.86 -1.00
C TYR A 77 -9.34 0.31 -0.48
N MET A 78 -8.68 1.29 0.11
CA MET A 78 -9.31 2.52 0.56
C MET A 78 -9.80 3.35 -0.62
N GLY A 79 -10.86 4.14 -0.40
CA GLY A 79 -11.24 5.20 -1.33
C GLY A 79 -10.10 6.21 -1.49
N VAL A 80 -9.88 6.68 -2.72
CA VAL A 80 -8.75 7.57 -3.04
C VAL A 80 -8.97 9.03 -2.64
N SER A 81 -10.18 9.36 -2.18
CA SER A 81 -10.53 10.69 -1.67
C SER A 81 -11.53 10.59 -0.51
N PRO A 82 -11.62 11.60 0.37
CA PRO A 82 -12.66 11.66 1.39
C PRO A 82 -14.07 11.57 0.80
N ASP A 83 -14.32 12.18 -0.35
CA ASP A 83 -15.63 12.20 -1.00
C ASP A 83 -16.15 10.79 -1.37
N ALA A 84 -15.24 9.83 -1.58
CA ALA A 84 -15.63 8.44 -1.82
C ALA A 84 -16.39 7.85 -0.61
N TYR A 85 -16.04 8.27 0.61
CA TYR A 85 -16.70 7.83 1.85
C TYR A 85 -18.03 8.54 2.10
N GLU A 86 -18.34 9.60 1.34
CA GLU A 86 -19.62 10.29 1.38
C GLU A 86 -20.66 9.67 0.43
N THR A 87 -20.23 8.77 -0.46
CA THR A 87 -21.13 8.04 -1.36
C THR A 87 -21.99 7.03 -0.60
N ASP A 88 -23.22 6.80 -1.06
CA ASP A 88 -24.11 5.80 -0.48
C ASP A 88 -23.49 4.39 -0.56
N THR A 89 -22.78 4.10 -1.66
CA THR A 89 -22.06 2.83 -1.88
C THR A 89 -21.10 2.53 -0.72
N LEU A 90 -20.22 3.47 -0.36
CA LEU A 90 -19.19 3.20 0.63
C LEU A 90 -19.71 3.38 2.07
N LYS A 91 -20.65 4.28 2.29
CA LYS A 91 -21.37 4.41 3.59
C LYS A 91 -22.07 3.12 3.96
N SER A 92 -22.85 2.55 3.05
CA SER A 92 -23.54 1.27 3.27
C SER A 92 -22.54 0.15 3.53
N TYR A 93 -21.50 0.05 2.69
CA TYR A 93 -20.49 -0.99 2.85
C TYR A 93 -19.76 -0.92 4.20
N VAL A 94 -19.39 0.26 4.67
CA VAL A 94 -18.74 0.45 5.97
C VAL A 94 -19.70 0.17 7.13
N SER A 95 -20.98 0.51 6.97
CA SER A 95 -22.02 0.17 7.96
C SER A 95 -22.19 -1.34 8.11
N ASP A 96 -22.24 -2.06 6.99
CA ASP A 96 -22.46 -3.51 6.97
C ASP A 96 -21.17 -4.29 7.31
N PHE A 97 -20.01 -3.68 7.09
CA PHE A 97 -18.70 -4.28 7.33
C PHE A 97 -17.71 -3.24 7.90
N PRO A 98 -17.84 -2.90 9.20
CA PRO A 98 -16.99 -1.90 9.87
C PRO A 98 -15.48 -2.12 9.71
N PRO A 99 -14.94 -3.36 9.59
CA PRO A 99 -13.54 -3.58 9.32
C PRO A 99 -12.97 -2.86 8.09
N ALA A 100 -13.82 -2.52 7.11
CA ALA A 100 -13.44 -1.77 5.92
C ALA A 100 -12.95 -0.34 6.22
N ALA A 101 -13.35 0.25 7.35
CA ALA A 101 -12.94 1.61 7.73
C ALA A 101 -11.57 1.67 8.42
N VAL A 102 -11.08 0.56 8.96
CA VAL A 102 -9.86 0.54 9.80
C VAL A 102 -8.65 1.11 9.07
N ALA A 103 -8.47 0.75 7.80
CA ALA A 103 -7.35 1.24 7.00
C ALA A 103 -7.45 2.76 6.74
N ARG A 104 -8.65 3.29 6.50
CA ARG A 104 -8.90 4.73 6.39
C ARG A 104 -8.52 5.45 7.68
N ASP A 105 -8.99 4.94 8.80
CA ASP A 105 -8.77 5.58 10.10
C ASP A 105 -7.29 5.54 10.52
N GLN A 106 -6.54 4.55 10.02
CA GLN A 106 -5.09 4.46 10.23
C GLN A 106 -4.30 5.50 9.43
N LEU A 107 -4.88 6.14 8.40
CA LEU A 107 -4.19 7.17 7.60
C LEU A 107 -3.71 8.36 8.42
N ALA A 108 -4.32 8.65 9.57
CA ALA A 108 -3.84 9.66 10.51
C ALA A 108 -2.39 9.40 10.98
N TYR A 109 -1.91 8.17 10.84
CA TYR A 109 -0.56 7.73 11.23
C TYR A 109 0.28 7.33 10.02
N ALA A 110 -0.14 7.70 8.82
CA ALA A 110 0.53 7.30 7.59
C ALA A 110 1.93 7.92 7.48
N THR A 111 2.84 7.15 6.95
CA THR A 111 4.18 7.58 6.56
C THR A 111 4.44 7.22 5.11
N ALA A 112 5.25 8.03 4.44
CA ALA A 112 5.67 7.70 3.09
C ALA A 112 6.37 6.34 3.05
N GLU A 113 6.08 5.55 2.03
CA GLU A 113 6.83 4.33 1.78
C GLU A 113 8.29 4.67 1.44
N PHE A 114 9.19 3.81 1.92
CA PHE A 114 10.62 3.95 1.59
C PHE A 114 10.81 3.97 0.06
N SER A 115 11.40 5.06 -0.41
CA SER A 115 11.68 5.29 -1.82
C SER A 115 13.08 5.87 -2.00
N THR A 116 13.78 5.40 -3.03
CA THR A 116 15.11 5.87 -3.41
C THR A 116 15.37 5.60 -4.89
N TYR A 117 16.47 6.13 -5.44
CA TYR A 117 16.92 5.66 -6.75
C TYR A 117 17.13 4.15 -6.73
N GLN A 118 16.84 3.47 -7.82
CA GLN A 118 16.91 2.00 -7.91
C GLN A 118 16.16 1.27 -6.78
N THR A 119 15.01 1.80 -6.36
CA THR A 119 14.22 1.32 -5.21
C THR A 119 14.06 -0.21 -5.20
N SER A 120 13.73 -0.81 -6.34
CA SER A 120 13.52 -2.27 -6.43
C SER A 120 14.79 -3.06 -6.08
N ARG A 121 15.97 -2.60 -6.50
CA ARG A 121 17.25 -3.25 -6.21
C ARG A 121 17.62 -3.10 -4.74
N VAL A 122 17.42 -1.91 -4.18
CA VAL A 122 17.69 -1.63 -2.75
C VAL A 122 16.74 -2.43 -1.86
N LYS A 123 15.44 -2.42 -2.17
CA LYS A 123 14.43 -3.22 -1.43
C LYS A 123 14.71 -4.71 -1.52
N LYS A 124 15.12 -5.22 -2.68
CA LYS A 124 15.49 -6.64 -2.82
C LYS A 124 16.62 -7.00 -1.86
N GLY A 125 17.69 -6.22 -1.81
CA GLY A 125 18.81 -6.45 -0.90
C GLY A 125 18.39 -6.46 0.58
N LEU A 126 17.51 -5.54 0.97
CA LEU A 126 16.95 -5.50 2.33
C LEU A 126 16.09 -6.74 2.62
N ASN A 127 15.21 -7.14 1.70
CA ASN A 127 14.35 -8.30 1.88
C ASN A 127 15.16 -9.60 1.99
N ASP A 128 16.19 -9.76 1.13
CA ASP A 128 17.10 -10.91 1.17
C ASP A 128 17.84 -10.98 2.53
N ALA A 129 18.27 -9.83 3.06
CA ALA A 129 18.93 -9.74 4.37
C ALA A 129 17.98 -10.11 5.52
N ILE A 130 16.75 -9.60 5.50
CA ILE A 130 15.71 -9.96 6.49
C ILE A 130 15.44 -11.47 6.42
N GLN A 131 15.27 -12.02 5.24
CA GLN A 131 15.05 -13.45 5.05
C GLN A 131 16.22 -14.28 5.60
N ALA A 132 17.47 -13.91 5.30
CA ALA A 132 18.65 -14.59 5.82
C ALA A 132 18.72 -14.60 7.35
N ALA A 133 18.34 -13.48 7.98
CA ALA A 133 18.28 -13.40 9.44
C ALA A 133 17.14 -14.25 10.03
N LEU A 134 15.96 -14.25 9.40
CA LEU A 134 14.80 -15.01 9.87
C LEU A 134 15.01 -16.53 9.81
N VAL A 135 15.70 -17.02 8.77
CA VAL A 135 16.02 -18.45 8.65
C VAL A 135 17.31 -18.85 9.39
N GLY A 136 17.95 -17.90 10.08
CA GLY A 136 19.16 -18.18 10.89
C GLY A 136 20.44 -18.40 10.09
N SER A 137 20.47 -18.11 8.79
CA SER A 137 21.67 -18.27 7.96
C SER A 137 22.72 -17.18 8.18
N LYS A 138 22.31 -16.02 8.72
CA LYS A 138 23.15 -14.90 9.13
C LYS A 138 22.61 -14.26 10.40
N SER A 139 23.50 -13.63 11.17
CA SER A 139 23.04 -12.78 12.27
C SER A 139 22.34 -11.53 11.68
N PRO A 140 21.34 -10.96 12.40
CA PRO A 140 20.67 -9.74 11.94
C PRO A 140 21.64 -8.58 11.64
N LYS A 141 22.67 -8.43 12.47
CA LYS A 141 23.69 -7.39 12.30
C LYS A 141 24.50 -7.58 11.01
N GLU A 142 24.96 -8.78 10.76
CA GLU A 142 25.72 -9.13 9.54
C GLU A 142 24.87 -8.94 8.29
N ALA A 143 23.67 -9.50 8.26
CA ALA A 143 22.75 -9.40 7.12
C ALA A 143 22.42 -7.95 6.79
N LEU A 144 22.10 -7.11 7.79
CA LEU A 144 21.80 -5.70 7.56
C LEU A 144 23.03 -4.88 7.19
N SER A 145 24.21 -5.21 7.71
CA SER A 145 25.46 -4.53 7.30
C SER A 145 25.79 -4.78 5.84
N GLU A 146 25.62 -6.01 5.36
CA GLU A 146 25.81 -6.35 3.94
C GLU A 146 24.77 -5.65 3.04
N ALA A 147 23.49 -5.62 3.46
CA ALA A 147 22.45 -4.92 2.73
C ALA A 147 22.73 -3.42 2.63
N GLN A 148 23.20 -2.80 3.72
CA GLN A 148 23.61 -1.39 3.74
C GLN A 148 24.76 -1.13 2.74
N ALA A 149 25.81 -1.94 2.79
CA ALA A 149 26.94 -1.81 1.87
C ALA A 149 26.52 -2.01 0.40
N ALA A 150 25.60 -2.93 0.13
CA ALA A 150 25.03 -3.14 -1.20
C ALA A 150 24.22 -1.93 -1.67
N ALA A 151 23.37 -1.38 -0.80
CA ALA A 151 22.58 -0.18 -1.10
C ALA A 151 23.48 1.03 -1.40
N GLU A 152 24.54 1.23 -0.64
CA GLU A 152 25.51 2.32 -0.87
C GLU A 152 26.20 2.20 -2.23
N ARG A 153 26.59 0.99 -2.64
CA ARG A 153 27.15 0.76 -3.98
C ARG A 153 26.14 1.08 -5.09
N ILE A 154 24.89 0.66 -4.92
CA ILE A 154 23.81 0.93 -5.88
C ILE A 154 23.56 2.43 -6.00
N LEU A 155 23.56 3.15 -4.88
CA LEU A 155 23.22 4.57 -4.82
C LEU A 155 24.37 5.52 -5.12
N LYS A 156 25.62 5.01 -5.18
CA LYS A 156 26.81 5.83 -5.43
C LYS A 156 26.70 6.77 -6.64
N PRO A 157 26.14 6.36 -7.80
CA PRO A 157 25.98 7.24 -8.97
C PRO A 157 24.99 8.38 -8.80
N TYR A 158 24.20 8.38 -7.74
CA TYR A 158 23.11 9.33 -7.48
C TYR A 158 23.37 10.28 -6.28
N ARG A 159 24.61 10.27 -5.80
CA ARG A 159 25.10 11.15 -4.71
C ARG A 159 25.84 12.36 -5.25
#